data_93d37a9c2fd781d50a7d122d53c80184
#
_entry.id   93d37a9c2fd781d50a7d122d53c80184
#
_cell.length_a   1.000
_cell.length_b   1.000
_cell.length_c   1.000
_cell.angle_alpha   90.00
_cell.angle_beta   90.00
_cell.angle_gamma   90.00
#
_symmetry.space_group_name_H-M   'P 1'
#
loop_
_entity.id
_entity.type
_entity.pdbx_description
1 polymer ?
#
loop_
_entity_poly.entity_id
_entity_poly.type
_entity_poly.pdbx_seq_one_letter_code
_entity_poly.pdbx_strand_id
1 'polypeptide(L)'
;MRNIVFTLGCGFVAFLAGVLIYLYNQPQPSLVSKTGIPVTATELYARFSADHLQANAVYLNKVLQVSGQVLTIRNTPHAGRIVILNTGDPMYGVACTLSMLQATGRLVQPGEKIIIKGLCSGYVSHVLLTNSSLVN
;
A
#
# COMPACT_ATOMS: atom_id res chain seq x y z
N MET A 1 39.62 -0.86 35.50
CA MET A 1 38.18 -1.20 35.49
C MET A 1 37.32 -0.09 34.90
N ARG A 2 37.51 1.16 35.26
CA ARG A 2 36.68 2.27 34.77
C ARG A 2 36.75 2.48 33.26
N ASN A 3 37.89 2.25 32.63
CA ASN A 3 38.08 2.43 31.19
C ASN A 3 37.51 1.28 30.34
N ILE A 4 37.40 0.07 30.89
CA ILE A 4 36.87 -1.10 30.22
C ILE A 4 35.33 -0.99 30.10
N VAL A 5 34.67 -0.46 31.11
CA VAL A 5 33.22 -0.26 31.12
C VAL A 5 32.83 0.82 30.10
N PHE A 6 33.64 1.88 29.95
CA PHE A 6 33.44 2.94 28.98
C PHE A 6 33.59 2.44 27.53
N THR A 7 34.60 1.61 27.26
CA THR A 7 34.83 1.07 25.92
C THR A 7 33.76 0.06 25.49
N LEU A 8 33.26 -0.76 26.42
CA LEU A 8 32.16 -1.69 26.16
C LEU A 8 30.83 -0.94 25.92
N GLY A 9 30.58 0.13 26.67
CA GLY A 9 29.39 0.95 26.46
C GLY A 9 29.34 1.67 25.11
N CYS A 10 30.46 2.25 24.68
CA CYS A 10 30.56 2.89 23.36
C CYS A 10 30.38 1.90 22.20
N GLY A 11 30.92 0.70 22.32
CA GLY A 11 30.75 -0.35 21.28
C GLY A 11 29.30 -0.79 21.15
N PHE A 12 28.59 -0.92 22.24
CA PHE A 12 27.18 -1.33 22.23
C PHE A 12 26.27 -0.27 21.62
N VAL A 13 26.49 1.00 21.94
CA VAL A 13 25.72 2.13 21.35
C VAL A 13 25.97 2.25 19.85
N ALA A 14 27.24 2.11 19.41
CA ALA A 14 27.58 2.12 17.99
C ALA A 14 26.94 0.96 17.22
N PHE A 15 26.91 -0.22 17.83
CA PHE A 15 26.25 -1.40 17.24
C PHE A 15 24.74 -1.19 17.10
N LEU A 16 24.06 -0.69 18.12
CA LEU A 16 22.62 -0.37 18.06
C LEU A 16 22.32 0.68 16.99
N ALA A 17 23.12 1.73 16.92
CA ALA A 17 22.97 2.77 15.90
C ALA A 17 23.14 2.19 14.48
N GLY A 18 24.12 1.32 14.27
CA GLY A 18 24.31 0.62 13.00
C GLY A 18 23.13 -0.24 12.60
N VAL A 19 22.57 -1.00 13.54
CA VAL A 19 21.38 -1.83 13.29
C VAL A 19 20.17 -0.97 12.96
N LEU A 20 19.95 0.14 13.67
CA LEU A 20 18.84 1.06 13.39
C LEU A 20 18.96 1.69 12.00
N ILE A 21 20.15 2.14 11.61
CA ILE A 21 20.41 2.70 10.29
C ILE A 21 20.20 1.62 9.21
N TYR A 22 20.65 0.40 9.45
CA TYR A 22 20.44 -0.72 8.52
C TYR A 22 18.96 -1.03 8.31
N LEU A 23 18.18 -1.09 9.40
CA LEU A 23 16.73 -1.34 9.32
C LEU A 23 15.99 -0.18 8.65
N TYR A 24 16.43 1.06 8.90
CA TYR A 24 15.83 2.25 8.31
C TYR A 24 16.13 2.40 6.81
N ASN A 25 17.33 2.01 6.41
CA ASN A 25 17.77 2.08 5.01
C ASN A 25 17.44 0.86 4.17
N GLN A 26 16.67 -0.10 4.70
CA GLN A 26 16.23 -1.20 3.86
C GLN A 26 15.43 -0.65 2.67
N PRO A 27 15.87 -0.92 1.42
CA PRO A 27 15.10 -0.51 0.26
C PRO A 27 13.72 -1.16 0.34
N GLN A 28 12.70 -0.35 0.34
CA GLN A 28 11.32 -0.84 0.25
C GLN A 28 11.23 -1.70 -1.01
N PRO A 29 10.91 -2.98 -0.90
CA PRO A 29 10.78 -3.81 -2.09
C PRO A 29 9.74 -3.17 -3.00
N SER A 30 10.14 -2.86 -4.23
CA SER A 30 9.19 -2.31 -5.19
C SER A 30 8.08 -3.33 -5.40
N LEU A 31 6.85 -2.96 -5.10
CA LEU A 31 5.69 -3.85 -5.24
C LEU A 31 5.47 -4.27 -6.70
N VAL A 32 6.08 -3.55 -7.63
CA VAL A 32 6.05 -3.87 -9.06
C VAL A 32 6.61 -5.26 -9.36
N SER A 33 7.62 -5.71 -8.61
CA SER A 33 8.26 -7.02 -8.81
C SER A 33 7.56 -8.18 -8.09
N LYS A 34 6.65 -7.89 -7.15
CA LYS A 34 5.91 -8.92 -6.41
C LYS A 34 4.66 -9.36 -7.17
N THR A 35 4.40 -10.67 -7.17
CA THR A 35 3.15 -11.20 -7.70
C THR A 35 2.00 -10.82 -6.76
N GLY A 36 1.01 -10.07 -7.28
CA GLY A 36 -0.17 -9.70 -6.52
C GLY A 36 -1.24 -10.77 -6.54
N ILE A 37 -2.03 -10.87 -5.48
CA ILE A 37 -3.21 -11.73 -5.44
C ILE A 37 -4.28 -11.11 -6.35
N PRO A 38 -4.72 -11.79 -7.43
CA PRO A 38 -5.73 -11.25 -8.33
C PRO A 38 -7.10 -11.24 -7.65
N VAL A 39 -7.75 -10.10 -7.67
CA VAL A 39 -9.09 -9.92 -7.09
C VAL A 39 -9.78 -8.74 -7.79
N THR A 40 -11.10 -8.78 -7.92
CA THR A 40 -11.87 -7.64 -8.43
C THR A 40 -12.15 -6.65 -7.29
N ALA A 41 -12.32 -5.37 -7.63
CA ALA A 41 -12.68 -4.34 -6.65
C ALA A 41 -13.99 -4.65 -5.95
N THR A 42 -14.98 -5.14 -6.69
CA THR A 42 -16.29 -5.54 -6.15
C THR A 42 -16.17 -6.68 -5.15
N GLU A 43 -15.43 -7.73 -5.49
CA GLU A 43 -15.22 -8.87 -4.61
C GLU A 43 -14.44 -8.49 -3.35
N LEU A 44 -13.37 -7.72 -3.50
CA LEU A 44 -12.55 -7.25 -2.39
C LEU A 44 -13.38 -6.44 -1.39
N TYR A 45 -14.15 -5.47 -1.88
CA TYR A 45 -15.02 -4.65 -1.06
C TYR A 45 -16.12 -5.49 -0.37
N ALA A 46 -16.73 -6.42 -1.10
CA ALA A 46 -17.77 -7.29 -0.54
C ALA A 46 -17.25 -8.14 0.62
N ARG A 47 -16.04 -8.66 0.51
CA ARG A 47 -15.41 -9.45 1.59
C ARG A 47 -15.11 -8.60 2.82
N PHE A 48 -14.59 -7.40 2.65
CA PHE A 48 -14.31 -6.49 3.77
C PHE A 48 -15.59 -5.97 4.42
N SER A 49 -16.62 -5.67 3.67
CA SER A 49 -17.89 -5.19 4.22
C SER A 49 -18.69 -6.29 4.93
N ALA A 50 -18.55 -7.55 4.51
CA ALA A 50 -19.20 -8.69 5.17
C ALA A 50 -18.52 -9.08 6.48
N ASP A 51 -17.20 -9.21 6.49
CA ASP A 51 -16.40 -9.55 7.67
C ASP A 51 -14.98 -8.98 7.51
N HIS A 52 -14.77 -7.80 8.06
CA HIS A 52 -13.48 -7.12 7.97
C HIS A 52 -12.35 -7.84 8.71
N LEU A 53 -12.66 -8.58 9.79
CA LEU A 53 -11.64 -9.34 10.52
C LEU A 53 -11.12 -10.51 9.69
N GLN A 54 -12.00 -11.26 9.05
CA GLN A 54 -11.61 -12.37 8.18
C GLN A 54 -10.90 -11.85 6.92
N ALA A 55 -11.38 -10.78 6.32
CA ALA A 55 -10.75 -10.18 5.16
C ALA A 55 -9.35 -9.64 5.49
N ASN A 56 -9.15 -9.03 6.66
CA ASN A 56 -7.83 -8.64 7.13
C ASN A 56 -6.88 -9.83 7.25
N ALA A 57 -7.35 -10.95 7.76
CA ALA A 57 -6.52 -12.16 7.87
C ALA A 57 -6.03 -12.67 6.52
N VAL A 58 -6.83 -12.49 5.46
CA VAL A 58 -6.50 -12.93 4.10
C VAL A 58 -5.67 -11.90 3.33
N TYR A 59 -5.99 -10.62 3.44
CA TYR A 59 -5.49 -9.58 2.53
C TYR A 59 -4.56 -8.55 3.17
N LEU A 60 -4.65 -8.32 4.48
CA LEU A 60 -3.88 -7.25 5.14
C LEU A 60 -2.38 -7.48 4.97
N ASN A 61 -1.65 -6.41 4.64
CA ASN A 61 -0.20 -6.42 4.38
C ASN A 61 0.25 -7.31 3.22
N LYS A 62 -0.68 -7.69 2.35
CA LYS A 62 -0.37 -8.46 1.14
C LYS A 62 -0.49 -7.58 -0.10
N VAL A 63 0.28 -7.93 -1.12
CA VAL A 63 0.19 -7.28 -2.42
C VAL A 63 -1.01 -7.84 -3.16
N LEU A 64 -1.92 -6.97 -3.54
CA LEU A 64 -3.12 -7.31 -4.31
C LEU A 64 -3.03 -6.75 -5.72
N GLN A 65 -3.55 -7.50 -6.68
CA GLN A 65 -3.74 -7.05 -8.05
C GLN A 65 -5.24 -6.86 -8.27
N VAL A 66 -5.71 -5.63 -8.12
CA VAL A 66 -7.14 -5.31 -8.14
C VAL A 66 -7.53 -4.82 -9.52
N SER A 67 -8.54 -5.46 -10.11
CA SER A 67 -9.16 -5.05 -11.36
C SER A 67 -10.50 -4.38 -11.09
N GLY A 68 -10.76 -3.28 -11.74
CA GLY A 68 -12.01 -2.56 -11.58
C GLY A 68 -12.13 -1.35 -12.47
N GLN A 69 -13.27 -0.71 -12.39
CA GLN A 69 -13.57 0.53 -13.12
C GLN A 69 -13.33 1.74 -12.23
N VAL A 70 -12.69 2.76 -12.74
CA VAL A 70 -12.43 4.00 -12.00
C VAL A 70 -13.74 4.73 -11.76
N LEU A 71 -14.05 4.98 -10.48
CA LEU A 71 -15.20 5.80 -10.09
C LEU A 71 -14.83 7.28 -10.07
N THR A 72 -13.75 7.63 -9.39
CA THR A 72 -13.26 9.01 -9.29
C THR A 72 -11.77 9.03 -9.00
N ILE A 73 -11.16 10.19 -9.23
CA ILE A 73 -9.73 10.42 -8.98
C ILE A 73 -9.62 11.68 -8.13
N ARG A 74 -8.86 11.60 -7.04
CA ARG A 74 -8.54 12.72 -6.17
C ARG A 74 -7.06 12.99 -6.18
N ASN A 75 -6.68 14.24 -6.36
CA ASN A 75 -5.30 14.68 -6.23
C ASN A 75 -5.12 15.33 -4.85
N THR A 76 -4.15 14.85 -4.11
CA THR A 76 -3.83 15.37 -2.78
C THR A 76 -2.40 15.90 -2.76
N PRO A 77 -2.13 17.06 -2.13
CA PRO A 77 -0.79 17.67 -2.13
C PRO A 77 0.28 16.79 -1.47
N HIS A 78 -0.11 15.97 -0.49
CA HIS A 78 0.82 15.20 0.34
C HIS A 78 0.87 13.71 0.00
N ALA A 79 -0.26 13.13 -0.42
CA ALA A 79 -0.37 11.70 -0.69
C ALA A 79 -0.31 11.34 -2.19
N GLY A 80 -0.27 12.35 -3.07
CA GLY A 80 -0.28 12.13 -4.50
C GLY A 80 -1.70 11.91 -5.06
N ARG A 81 -1.81 10.98 -5.98
CA ARG A 81 -3.08 10.69 -6.65
C ARG A 81 -3.77 9.48 -6.03
N ILE A 82 -5.01 9.64 -5.65
CA ILE A 82 -5.85 8.55 -5.13
C ILE A 82 -6.89 8.21 -6.18
N VAL A 83 -6.89 6.95 -6.62
CA VAL A 83 -7.86 6.40 -7.56
C VAL A 83 -8.85 5.55 -6.77
N ILE A 84 -10.15 5.87 -6.89
CA ILE A 84 -11.21 5.10 -6.24
C ILE A 84 -11.87 4.22 -7.30
N LEU A 85 -11.84 2.92 -7.06
CA LEU A 85 -12.47 1.93 -7.93
C LEU A 85 -13.93 1.69 -7.54
N ASN A 86 -14.78 1.56 -8.54
CA ASN A 86 -16.20 1.28 -8.36
C ASN A 86 -16.40 -0.16 -7.85
N THR A 87 -17.23 -0.31 -6.84
CA THR A 87 -17.58 -1.60 -6.24
C THR A 87 -19.09 -1.90 -6.29
N GLY A 88 -19.86 -1.04 -6.96
CA GLY A 88 -21.32 -1.09 -6.95
C GLY A 88 -21.95 -0.27 -5.83
N ASP A 89 -21.17 0.12 -4.82
CA ASP A 89 -21.62 1.05 -3.77
C ASP A 89 -21.42 2.48 -4.25
N PRO A 90 -22.46 3.36 -4.16
CA PRO A 90 -22.34 4.73 -4.65
C PRO A 90 -21.43 5.62 -3.79
N MET A 91 -21.14 5.24 -2.55
CA MET A 91 -20.36 6.06 -1.61
C MET A 91 -18.97 5.50 -1.32
N TYR A 92 -18.80 4.18 -1.38
CA TYR A 92 -17.60 3.52 -0.92
C TYR A 92 -17.02 2.58 -1.98
N GLY A 93 -15.71 2.44 -1.98
CA GLY A 93 -15.03 1.60 -2.95
C GLY A 93 -13.64 1.18 -2.49
N VAL A 94 -12.78 0.88 -3.44
CA VAL A 94 -11.37 0.59 -3.19
C VAL A 94 -10.55 1.84 -3.51
N ALA A 95 -9.93 2.42 -2.50
CA ALA A 95 -9.08 3.59 -2.63
C ALA A 95 -7.62 3.18 -2.81
N CYS A 96 -7.06 3.46 -3.98
CA CYS A 96 -5.70 3.12 -4.34
C CYS A 96 -4.85 4.38 -4.38
N THR A 97 -3.85 4.49 -3.52
CA THR A 97 -2.91 5.61 -3.51
C THR A 97 -1.74 5.29 -4.45
N LEU A 98 -1.67 6.01 -5.56
CA LEU A 98 -0.54 5.90 -6.49
C LEU A 98 0.68 6.62 -5.93
N SER A 99 1.86 6.01 -6.08
CA SER A 99 3.11 6.67 -5.73
C SER A 99 3.34 7.91 -6.60
N MET A 100 4.11 8.87 -6.11
CA MET A 100 4.43 10.10 -6.87
C MET A 100 5.03 9.80 -8.23
N LEU A 101 5.90 8.79 -8.32
CA LEU A 101 6.52 8.37 -9.56
C LEU A 101 5.50 7.79 -10.57
N GLN A 102 4.49 7.12 -10.07
CA GLN A 102 3.43 6.54 -10.88
C GLN A 102 2.35 7.57 -11.26
N ALA A 103 2.16 8.58 -10.42
CA ALA A 103 1.19 9.64 -10.67
C ALA A 103 1.56 10.53 -11.86
N THR A 104 2.83 10.58 -12.25
CA THR A 104 3.32 11.34 -13.41
C THR A 104 3.25 10.56 -14.72
N GLY A 105 2.93 9.27 -14.67
CA GLY A 105 2.81 8.42 -15.85
C GLY A 105 1.48 8.57 -16.58
N ARG A 106 0.92 7.45 -17.03
CA ARG A 106 -0.35 7.40 -17.74
C ARG A 106 -1.47 8.08 -16.94
N LEU A 107 -2.20 8.97 -17.58
CA LEU A 107 -3.39 9.58 -17.02
C LEU A 107 -4.55 8.59 -17.07
N VAL A 108 -5.15 8.33 -15.92
CA VAL A 108 -6.34 7.50 -15.77
C VAL A 108 -7.56 8.41 -15.68
N GLN A 109 -8.66 8.01 -16.31
CA GLN A 109 -9.90 8.77 -16.33
C GLN A 109 -11.03 8.00 -15.65
N PRO A 110 -12.02 8.71 -15.04
CA PRO A 110 -13.22 8.06 -14.54
C PRO A 110 -13.95 7.25 -15.62
N GLY A 111 -14.43 6.07 -15.26
CA GLY A 111 -15.08 5.14 -16.17
C GLY A 111 -14.13 4.16 -16.87
N GLU A 112 -12.84 4.37 -16.79
CA GLU A 112 -11.83 3.48 -17.39
C GLU A 112 -11.67 2.19 -16.58
N LYS A 113 -11.58 1.05 -17.25
CA LYS A 113 -11.24 -0.23 -16.63
C LYS A 113 -9.72 -0.35 -16.51
N ILE A 114 -9.24 -0.59 -15.29
CA ILE A 114 -7.81 -0.67 -15.00
C ILE A 114 -7.50 -1.84 -14.07
N ILE A 115 -6.24 -2.19 -14.01
CA ILE A 115 -5.68 -3.11 -13.04
C ILE A 115 -4.64 -2.36 -12.24
N ILE A 116 -4.79 -2.36 -10.93
CA ILE A 116 -3.88 -1.70 -9.99
C ILE A 116 -3.28 -2.76 -9.06
N LYS A 117 -1.98 -2.69 -8.88
CA LYS A 117 -1.24 -3.51 -7.93
C LYS A 117 -0.81 -2.64 -6.76
N GLY A 118 -1.13 -3.06 -5.55
CA GLY A 118 -0.83 -2.29 -4.36
C GLY A 118 -0.83 -3.13 -3.10
N LEU A 119 -0.34 -2.55 -2.01
CA LEU A 119 -0.32 -3.18 -0.69
C LEU A 119 -1.63 -2.89 0.04
N CYS A 120 -2.32 -3.93 0.48
CA CYS A 120 -3.53 -3.77 1.28
C CYS A 120 -3.17 -3.26 2.69
N SER A 121 -3.67 -2.08 3.02
CA SER A 121 -3.38 -1.41 4.30
C SER A 121 -4.53 -1.52 5.31
N GLY A 122 -5.71 -1.94 4.87
CA GLY A 122 -6.85 -2.12 5.75
C GLY A 122 -8.16 -1.63 5.17
N TYR A 123 -9.13 -1.45 6.05
CA TYR A 123 -10.49 -1.06 5.70
C TYR A 123 -11.04 -0.04 6.71
N VAL A 124 -11.40 1.12 6.20
CA VAL A 124 -12.13 2.17 6.94
C VAL A 124 -13.11 2.78 5.95
N SER A 125 -14.29 2.26 5.85
CA SER A 125 -15.30 2.62 4.82
C SER A 125 -14.87 2.26 3.39
N HIS A 126 -13.64 2.55 2.99
CA HIS A 126 -13.01 2.09 1.76
C HIS A 126 -11.95 1.02 2.08
N VAL A 127 -11.73 0.11 1.15
CA VAL A 127 -10.54 -0.74 1.20
C VAL A 127 -9.34 0.09 0.75
N LEU A 128 -8.31 0.15 1.57
CA LEU A 128 -7.16 1.02 1.33
C LEU A 128 -6.01 0.22 0.72
N LEU A 129 -5.55 0.65 -0.43
CA LEU A 129 -4.32 0.16 -1.07
C LEU A 129 -3.30 1.28 -1.12
N THR A 130 -2.11 1.01 -0.62
CA THR A 130 -0.99 1.96 -0.62
C THR A 130 0.11 1.50 -1.57
N ASN A 131 1.02 2.40 -1.91
CA ASN A 131 2.13 2.11 -2.82
C ASN A 131 1.68 1.50 -4.14
N SER A 132 0.54 1.95 -4.63
CA SER A 132 -0.11 1.35 -5.79
C SER A 132 0.55 1.78 -7.10
N SER A 133 0.54 0.88 -8.07
CA SER A 133 0.98 1.13 -9.44
C SER A 133 0.00 0.54 -10.44
N LEU A 134 -0.12 1.20 -11.57
CA LEU A 134 -0.93 0.68 -12.68
C LEU A 134 -0.22 -0.50 -13.34
N VAL A 135 -0.99 -1.54 -13.61
CA VAL A 135 -0.55 -2.71 -14.38
C VAL A 135 -1.15 -2.61 -15.77
N ASN A 136 -0.31 -2.63 -16.78
CA ASN A 136 -0.75 -2.62 -18.18
C ASN A 136 -0.53 -3.95 -18.84
#